data_38d4c453f8116c1d36791d846f57342a
#
_entry.id   38d4c453f8116c1d36791d846f57342a
#
_cell.length_a   1.000
_cell.length_b   1.000
_cell.length_c   1.000
_cell.angle_alpha   90.00
_cell.angle_beta   90.00
_cell.angle_gamma   90.00
#
_symmetry.space_group_name_H-M   'P 1'
#
loop_
_entity.id
_entity.type
_entity.pdbx_description
1 polymer ?
#
loop_
_entity_poly.entity_id
_entity_poly.type
_entity_poly.pdbx_seq_one_letter_code
_entity_poly.pdbx_strand_id
1 'polypeptide(L)'
;MICSVQTLGITGIQGSSVVAECYISNGLLGFDIVGLPDAAVKEARERVRAAAKNSGLSFPTSRITVNLAPANLKKMGTHYDLPILLSIMSAAGSIRRPRSTSAFIGEVSLEGTLRPVSGVLPMALAAKKAGIQALFVPKENAAEATLARGPMVFGVHNVRELVAALNGEVALTEEPAWIPERKDSHVPDFKDVMGQENVKRALEVAAAGSHNVLLIGPPGSGKSMLSKRLPGILPDMTWEESLEVTQIYSVMGALTAKEPLVTTRPFRSPHHTISNAGLAGGGSNPKPGEISMAHKGVLFLDELPEFKKDTLDMMRQPLEDGKVTISRVVGAVTYPAEFMLVCAMNPCKCGWHGDPSGRCTCSDMAVQNYRGRISGPMLDRIDIVVEVPAVKFEELRNRAEAEPSAAVKERVDAARKVQNERFGEESGMCNARMGPEEMRKYCALDEASAALMKQAFDAMGLTARSYDRILKVARTVADLDGSETIQPMHIAEAIQYRAVNLGNR
;
A
#
# COMPACT_ATOMS: atom_id res chain seq x y z
N MET A 1 -32.89 -15.50 27.94
CA MET A 1 -32.93 -14.05 27.57
C MET A 1 -32.09 -13.86 26.29
N ILE A 2 -32.47 -12.87 25.47
CA ILE A 2 -31.73 -12.58 24.20
C ILE A 2 -31.22 -11.16 24.25
N CYS A 3 -30.00 -10.94 23.83
CA CYS A 3 -29.43 -9.59 23.62
C CYS A 3 -28.53 -9.60 22.36
N SER A 4 -28.54 -8.48 21.64
CA SER A 4 -27.68 -8.26 20.47
C SER A 4 -26.81 -7.03 20.67
N VAL A 5 -25.54 -7.10 20.25
CA VAL A 5 -24.55 -6.04 20.30
C VAL A 5 -23.94 -5.87 18.93
N GLN A 6 -23.90 -4.64 18.43
CA GLN A 6 -23.28 -4.33 17.13
C GLN A 6 -21.76 -4.40 17.24
N THR A 7 -21.15 -4.98 16.24
CA THR A 7 -19.69 -5.00 16.05
C THR A 7 -19.38 -4.97 14.56
N LEU A 8 -18.12 -5.06 14.21
CA LEU A 8 -17.64 -4.97 12.85
C LEU A 8 -16.64 -6.09 12.60
N GLY A 9 -16.58 -6.55 11.36
CA GLY A 9 -15.64 -7.53 10.89
C GLY A 9 -14.85 -7.01 9.71
N ILE A 10 -13.81 -7.75 9.31
CA ILE A 10 -12.96 -7.42 8.17
C ILE A 10 -12.83 -8.62 7.24
N THR A 11 -12.89 -8.35 5.94
CA THR A 11 -12.50 -9.29 4.89
C THR A 11 -11.57 -8.56 3.91
N GLY A 12 -10.31 -8.94 3.87
CA GLY A 12 -9.29 -8.16 3.16
C GLY A 12 -9.11 -6.78 3.79
N ILE A 13 -9.39 -5.71 3.04
CA ILE A 13 -9.40 -4.32 3.52
C ILE A 13 -10.83 -3.78 3.69
N GLN A 14 -11.84 -4.60 3.49
CA GLN A 14 -13.23 -4.16 3.59
C GLN A 14 -13.81 -4.53 4.94
N GLY A 15 -14.29 -3.51 5.66
CA GLY A 15 -15.06 -3.69 6.86
C GLY A 15 -16.51 -4.09 6.55
N SER A 16 -17.13 -4.84 7.45
CA SER A 16 -18.52 -5.28 7.37
C SER A 16 -19.21 -5.21 8.73
N SER A 17 -20.52 -4.93 8.75
CA SER A 17 -21.31 -4.96 9.97
C SER A 17 -21.52 -6.41 10.41
N VAL A 18 -21.35 -6.66 11.70
CA VAL A 18 -21.57 -7.95 12.37
C VAL A 18 -22.35 -7.71 13.63
N VAL A 19 -23.22 -8.65 14.01
CA VAL A 19 -24.01 -8.60 15.24
C VAL A 19 -23.67 -9.80 16.11
N ALA A 20 -23.27 -9.56 17.36
CA ALA A 20 -23.12 -10.58 18.38
C ALA A 20 -24.46 -10.77 19.12
N GLU A 21 -25.13 -11.88 18.83
CA GLU A 21 -26.44 -12.23 19.42
C GLU A 21 -26.23 -13.30 20.48
N CYS A 22 -26.53 -12.98 21.73
CA CYS A 22 -26.42 -13.91 22.85
C CYS A 22 -27.79 -14.44 23.28
N TYR A 23 -27.90 -15.76 23.42
CA TYR A 23 -29.02 -16.46 24.01
C TYR A 23 -28.58 -17.23 25.25
N ILE A 24 -29.21 -16.94 26.38
CA ILE A 24 -29.00 -17.67 27.63
C ILE A 24 -30.25 -18.51 27.92
N SER A 25 -30.06 -19.84 28.02
CA SER A 25 -31.14 -20.81 28.33
C SER A 25 -30.80 -21.64 29.56
N ASN A 26 -31.85 -22.17 30.17
CA ASN A 26 -31.70 -23.16 31.23
C ASN A 26 -31.14 -24.47 30.65
N GLY A 27 -30.27 -25.17 31.36
CA GLY A 27 -29.70 -26.42 30.93
C GLY A 27 -28.31 -26.66 31.51
N LEU A 28 -27.65 -27.72 31.04
CA LEU A 28 -26.27 -28.01 31.40
C LEU A 28 -25.34 -26.86 31.00
N LEU A 29 -24.39 -26.58 31.85
CA LEU A 29 -23.36 -25.54 31.62
C LEU A 29 -22.68 -25.75 30.26
N GLY A 30 -22.72 -24.76 29.42
CA GLY A 30 -22.10 -24.76 28.10
C GLY A 30 -21.91 -23.35 27.57
N PHE A 31 -20.86 -23.14 26.75
CA PHE A 31 -20.63 -21.88 26.07
C PHE A 31 -20.20 -22.16 24.63
N ASP A 32 -21.11 -21.87 23.70
CA ASP A 32 -20.93 -22.11 22.27
C ASP A 32 -20.91 -20.78 21.49
N ILE A 33 -19.99 -20.66 20.53
CA ILE A 33 -19.92 -19.54 19.58
C ILE A 33 -20.16 -20.10 18.19
N VAL A 34 -21.20 -19.59 17.50
CA VAL A 34 -21.61 -20.00 16.16
C VAL A 34 -21.55 -18.83 15.16
N GLY A 35 -21.73 -19.04 13.87
CA GLY A 35 -21.65 -18.02 12.82
C GLY A 35 -20.30 -17.99 12.11
N LEU A 36 -19.72 -19.16 11.81
CA LEU A 36 -18.43 -19.36 11.13
C LEU A 36 -17.23 -18.72 11.86
N PRO A 37 -17.07 -18.93 13.19
CA PRO A 37 -15.93 -18.44 13.93
C PRO A 37 -14.64 -19.19 13.53
N ASP A 38 -13.51 -18.49 13.43
CA ASP A 38 -12.18 -19.12 13.33
C ASP A 38 -11.72 -19.65 14.70
N ALA A 39 -10.49 -20.18 14.78
CA ALA A 39 -9.92 -20.70 16.03
C ALA A 39 -9.79 -19.59 17.10
N ALA A 40 -9.33 -18.41 16.70
CA ALA A 40 -9.13 -17.28 17.63
C ALA A 40 -10.45 -16.80 18.25
N VAL A 41 -11.54 -16.76 17.46
CA VAL A 41 -12.88 -16.43 17.95
C VAL A 41 -13.43 -17.53 18.84
N LYS A 42 -13.15 -18.81 18.57
CA LYS A 42 -13.56 -19.90 19.46
C LYS A 42 -12.86 -19.87 20.79
N GLU A 43 -11.59 -19.48 20.85
CA GLU A 43 -10.81 -19.29 22.07
C GLU A 43 -11.28 -18.11 22.92
N ALA A 44 -12.06 -17.16 22.36
CA ALA A 44 -12.66 -16.04 23.08
C ALA A 44 -13.45 -16.51 24.31
N ARG A 45 -13.99 -17.74 24.30
CA ARG A 45 -14.76 -18.29 25.43
C ARG A 45 -14.00 -18.21 26.76
N GLU A 46 -12.73 -18.59 26.77
CA GLU A 46 -11.92 -18.58 27.98
C GLU A 46 -11.51 -17.17 28.38
N ARG A 47 -11.13 -16.33 27.38
CA ARG A 47 -10.75 -14.94 27.65
C ARG A 47 -11.93 -14.14 28.22
N VAL A 48 -13.09 -14.23 27.59
CA VAL A 48 -14.32 -13.52 28.00
C VAL A 48 -14.77 -13.93 29.41
N ARG A 49 -14.73 -15.25 29.72
CA ARG A 49 -15.09 -15.74 31.05
C ARG A 49 -14.16 -15.20 32.14
N ALA A 50 -12.85 -15.28 31.91
CA ALA A 50 -11.84 -14.81 32.86
C ALA A 50 -11.94 -13.28 33.05
N ALA A 51 -12.04 -12.53 31.94
CA ALA A 51 -12.15 -11.08 31.93
C ALA A 51 -13.40 -10.59 32.69
N ALA A 52 -14.54 -11.23 32.47
CA ALA A 52 -15.78 -10.88 33.22
C ALA A 52 -15.57 -11.01 34.72
N LYS A 53 -15.04 -12.19 35.17
CA LYS A 53 -14.79 -12.46 36.58
C LYS A 53 -13.80 -11.45 37.18
N ASN A 54 -12.69 -11.20 36.51
CA ASN A 54 -11.66 -10.29 37.00
C ASN A 54 -12.08 -8.80 36.93
N SER A 55 -13.09 -8.47 36.10
CA SER A 55 -13.71 -7.15 36.08
C SER A 55 -14.83 -6.97 37.13
N GLY A 56 -15.09 -7.98 37.96
CA GLY A 56 -16.11 -7.93 39.01
C GLY A 56 -17.53 -8.23 38.50
N LEU A 57 -17.65 -8.83 37.31
CA LEU A 57 -18.93 -9.19 36.72
C LEU A 57 -19.26 -10.67 37.01
N SER A 58 -20.50 -10.97 37.37
CA SER A 58 -20.98 -12.33 37.57
C SER A 58 -21.25 -13.01 36.24
N PHE A 59 -20.41 -13.97 35.85
CA PHE A 59 -20.58 -14.73 34.60
C PHE A 59 -21.72 -15.76 34.77
N PRO A 60 -22.68 -15.86 33.81
CA PRO A 60 -23.81 -16.78 33.93
C PRO A 60 -23.38 -18.25 34.03
N THR A 61 -24.04 -19.01 34.94
CA THR A 61 -23.81 -20.47 35.12
C THR A 61 -24.85 -21.31 34.35
N SER A 62 -25.30 -20.82 33.22
CA SER A 62 -26.33 -21.40 32.34
C SER A 62 -25.72 -21.80 31.00
N ARG A 63 -26.52 -22.35 30.11
CA ARG A 63 -26.08 -22.59 28.72
C ARG A 63 -26.12 -21.28 27.93
N ILE A 64 -24.98 -20.89 27.39
CA ILE A 64 -24.77 -19.66 26.62
C ILE A 64 -24.50 -20.05 25.16
N THR A 65 -25.25 -19.44 24.24
CA THR A 65 -24.97 -19.53 22.83
C THR A 65 -24.82 -18.12 22.27
N VAL A 66 -23.67 -17.82 21.65
CA VAL A 66 -23.43 -16.55 20.97
C VAL A 66 -23.37 -16.82 19.46
N ASN A 67 -24.24 -16.17 18.70
CA ASN A 67 -24.25 -16.19 17.26
C ASN A 67 -23.62 -14.90 16.71
N LEU A 68 -22.64 -15.02 15.82
CA LEU A 68 -22.06 -13.86 15.11
C LEU A 68 -22.70 -13.79 13.72
N ALA A 69 -23.70 -12.94 13.56
CA ALA A 69 -24.44 -12.74 12.31
C ALA A 69 -23.77 -11.68 11.41
N PRO A 70 -23.83 -11.80 10.08
CA PRO A 70 -24.49 -12.86 9.28
C PRO A 70 -23.61 -14.11 9.14
N ALA A 71 -24.24 -15.29 8.98
CA ALA A 71 -23.56 -16.57 8.95
C ALA A 71 -22.75 -16.84 7.66
N ASN A 72 -22.95 -16.05 6.60
CA ASN A 72 -22.21 -16.17 5.33
C ASN A 72 -20.81 -15.50 5.36
N LEU A 73 -20.49 -14.74 6.41
CA LEU A 73 -19.18 -14.13 6.61
C LEU A 73 -18.37 -14.92 7.62
N LYS A 74 -17.13 -15.27 7.28
CA LYS A 74 -16.19 -15.88 8.23
C LYS A 74 -15.69 -14.81 9.21
N LYS A 75 -15.82 -15.09 10.51
CA LYS A 75 -15.36 -14.20 11.57
C LYS A 75 -13.96 -14.62 12.00
N MET A 76 -13.01 -13.70 11.89
CA MET A 76 -11.60 -13.94 12.13
C MET A 76 -11.02 -12.88 13.06
N GLY A 77 -10.17 -13.31 13.97
CA GLY A 77 -9.44 -12.42 14.87
C GLY A 77 -10.08 -12.23 16.23
N THR A 78 -9.37 -11.53 17.11
CA THR A 78 -9.71 -11.41 18.54
C THR A 78 -10.59 -10.20 18.86
N HIS A 79 -10.84 -9.32 17.89
CA HIS A 79 -11.61 -8.09 18.09
C HIS A 79 -13.11 -8.32 18.44
N TYR A 80 -13.58 -9.57 18.32
CA TYR A 80 -14.92 -9.98 18.74
C TYR A 80 -15.06 -10.26 20.25
N ASP A 81 -13.96 -10.33 21.01
CA ASP A 81 -14.00 -10.65 22.43
C ASP A 81 -14.89 -9.67 23.20
N LEU A 82 -14.72 -8.37 22.96
CA LEU A 82 -15.50 -7.33 23.63
C LEU A 82 -16.99 -7.40 23.31
N PRO A 83 -17.47 -7.43 22.06
CA PRO A 83 -18.90 -7.54 21.77
C PRO A 83 -19.51 -8.87 22.25
N ILE A 84 -18.76 -9.98 22.24
CA ILE A 84 -19.20 -11.25 22.81
C ILE A 84 -19.44 -11.08 24.32
N LEU A 85 -18.46 -10.52 25.06
CA LEU A 85 -18.58 -10.25 26.48
C LEU A 85 -19.82 -9.39 26.80
N LEU A 86 -19.96 -8.27 26.08
CA LEU A 86 -21.08 -7.34 26.31
C LEU A 86 -22.43 -7.97 25.99
N SER A 87 -22.54 -8.80 24.95
CA SER A 87 -23.77 -9.50 24.61
C SER A 87 -24.21 -10.47 25.70
N ILE A 88 -23.25 -11.20 26.31
CA ILE A 88 -23.49 -12.12 27.42
C ILE A 88 -23.91 -11.37 28.67
N MET A 89 -23.16 -10.34 29.07
CA MET A 89 -23.44 -9.57 30.27
C MET A 89 -24.80 -8.82 30.20
N SER A 90 -25.12 -8.29 29.03
CA SER A 90 -26.41 -7.67 28.76
C SER A 90 -27.56 -8.67 28.78
N ALA A 91 -27.38 -9.87 28.22
CA ALA A 91 -28.35 -10.95 28.24
C ALA A 91 -28.59 -11.48 29.68
N ALA A 92 -27.54 -11.47 30.53
CA ALA A 92 -27.59 -11.84 31.93
C ALA A 92 -28.25 -10.74 32.82
N GLY A 93 -28.43 -9.53 32.28
CA GLY A 93 -28.94 -8.37 33.06
C GLY A 93 -27.90 -7.74 33.97
N SER A 94 -26.63 -8.10 33.85
CA SER A 94 -25.51 -7.58 34.65
C SER A 94 -25.07 -6.18 34.23
N ILE A 95 -25.38 -5.78 32.99
CA ILE A 95 -25.09 -4.45 32.44
C ILE A 95 -26.31 -3.92 31.68
N ARG A 96 -26.41 -2.60 31.58
CA ARG A 96 -27.40 -1.94 30.74
C ARG A 96 -27.16 -2.31 29.25
N ARG A 97 -28.25 -2.57 28.52
CA ARG A 97 -28.16 -2.90 27.08
C ARG A 97 -27.55 -1.74 26.31
N PRO A 98 -26.49 -1.98 25.53
CA PRO A 98 -25.94 -1.00 24.61
C PRO A 98 -26.98 -0.56 23.57
N ARG A 99 -26.87 0.70 23.11
CA ARG A 99 -27.76 1.20 22.04
C ARG A 99 -27.46 0.48 20.73
N SER A 100 -28.47 0.26 19.91
CA SER A 100 -28.33 -0.36 18.58
C SER A 100 -27.47 0.47 17.61
N THR A 101 -27.30 1.77 17.89
CA THR A 101 -26.44 2.69 17.14
C THR A 101 -25.00 2.73 17.66
N SER A 102 -24.65 1.88 18.64
CA SER A 102 -23.30 1.77 19.19
C SER A 102 -22.65 0.47 18.76
N ALA A 103 -21.40 0.52 18.29
CA ALA A 103 -20.60 -0.66 17.95
C ALA A 103 -19.35 -0.76 18.82
N PHE A 104 -18.90 -2.00 19.06
CA PHE A 104 -17.82 -2.32 19.99
C PHE A 104 -16.81 -3.22 19.29
N ILE A 105 -15.53 -2.90 19.46
CA ILE A 105 -14.39 -3.62 18.89
C ILE A 105 -13.31 -3.72 19.96
N GLY A 106 -12.72 -4.89 20.16
CA GLY A 106 -11.55 -5.02 21.02
C GLY A 106 -11.26 -6.44 21.44
N GLU A 107 -9.97 -6.73 21.59
CA GLU A 107 -9.49 -7.93 22.26
C GLU A 107 -9.51 -7.71 23.75
N VAL A 108 -9.93 -8.71 24.52
CA VAL A 108 -10.00 -8.63 25.98
C VAL A 108 -8.93 -9.55 26.59
N SER A 109 -8.05 -8.99 27.44
CA SER A 109 -7.11 -9.78 28.23
C SER A 109 -7.83 -10.54 29.35
N LEU A 110 -7.17 -11.54 29.91
CA LEU A 110 -7.73 -12.30 31.07
C LEU A 110 -8.03 -11.40 32.28
N GLU A 111 -7.34 -10.28 32.42
CA GLU A 111 -7.53 -9.29 33.50
C GLU A 111 -8.65 -8.27 33.20
N GLY A 112 -9.20 -8.29 31.97
CA GLY A 112 -10.22 -7.35 31.52
C GLY A 112 -9.69 -6.06 30.90
N THR A 113 -8.38 -5.95 30.64
CA THR A 113 -7.80 -4.85 29.88
C THR A 113 -8.12 -5.02 28.37
N LEU A 114 -8.43 -3.94 27.67
CA LEU A 114 -8.59 -3.94 26.22
C LEU A 114 -7.24 -3.80 25.54
N ARG A 115 -6.97 -4.69 24.60
CA ARG A 115 -5.73 -4.70 23.80
C ARG A 115 -6.00 -4.19 22.39
N PRO A 116 -5.02 -3.51 21.79
CA PRO A 116 -5.16 -3.01 20.43
C PRO A 116 -5.37 -4.16 19.44
N VAL A 117 -6.14 -3.86 18.39
CA VAL A 117 -6.45 -4.81 17.31
C VAL A 117 -6.10 -4.22 15.95
N SER A 118 -5.85 -5.09 14.96
CA SER A 118 -5.56 -4.67 13.59
C SER A 118 -6.84 -4.38 12.82
N GLY A 119 -6.77 -3.45 11.86
CA GLY A 119 -7.85 -3.20 10.91
C GLY A 119 -8.98 -2.33 11.47
N VAL A 120 -8.69 -1.46 12.42
CA VAL A 120 -9.72 -0.60 13.02
C VAL A 120 -10.21 0.45 12.04
N LEU A 121 -9.36 1.01 11.17
CA LEU A 121 -9.79 1.98 10.16
C LEU A 121 -10.82 1.40 9.16
N PRO A 122 -10.61 0.24 8.50
CA PRO A 122 -11.65 -0.39 7.68
C PRO A 122 -12.95 -0.65 8.45
N MET A 123 -12.86 -1.06 9.71
CA MET A 123 -14.04 -1.27 10.57
C MET A 123 -14.76 0.06 10.88
N ALA A 124 -14.03 1.12 11.19
CA ALA A 124 -14.61 2.44 11.46
C ALA A 124 -15.28 3.04 10.21
N LEU A 125 -14.70 2.85 9.03
CA LEU A 125 -15.32 3.23 7.74
C LEU A 125 -16.60 2.44 7.48
N ALA A 126 -16.64 1.15 7.82
CA ALA A 126 -17.85 0.34 7.75
C ALA A 126 -18.91 0.78 8.77
N ALA A 127 -18.50 1.17 9.98
CA ALA A 127 -19.39 1.74 10.99
C ALA A 127 -20.08 3.00 10.46
N LYS A 128 -19.31 3.92 9.84
CA LYS A 128 -19.85 5.11 9.18
C LYS A 128 -20.90 4.77 8.14
N LYS A 129 -20.60 3.81 7.24
CA LYS A 129 -21.53 3.37 6.19
C LYS A 129 -22.80 2.71 6.77
N ALA A 130 -22.67 2.01 7.89
CA ALA A 130 -23.79 1.36 8.59
C ALA A 130 -24.62 2.32 9.47
N GLY A 131 -24.29 3.61 9.53
CA GLY A 131 -25.00 4.60 10.35
C GLY A 131 -24.77 4.45 11.86
N ILE A 132 -23.69 3.81 12.27
CA ILE A 132 -23.29 3.72 13.68
C ILE A 132 -22.92 5.12 14.18
N GLN A 133 -23.49 5.52 15.31
CA GLN A 133 -23.29 6.83 15.92
C GLN A 133 -22.13 6.86 16.92
N ALA A 134 -21.90 5.75 17.64
CA ALA A 134 -20.84 5.65 18.62
C ALA A 134 -20.02 4.37 18.41
N LEU A 135 -18.70 4.51 18.37
CA LEU A 135 -17.75 3.41 18.19
C LEU A 135 -16.80 3.33 19.40
N PHE A 136 -16.84 2.20 20.10
CA PHE A 136 -15.99 1.93 21.25
C PHE A 136 -14.85 1.00 20.84
N VAL A 137 -13.61 1.45 21.05
CA VAL A 137 -12.39 0.76 20.62
C VAL A 137 -11.34 0.77 21.73
N PRO A 138 -10.32 -0.11 21.70
CA PRO A 138 -9.18 0.04 22.60
C PRO A 138 -8.54 1.43 22.47
N LYS A 139 -8.08 1.98 23.60
CA LYS A 139 -7.52 3.35 23.64
C LYS A 139 -6.42 3.59 22.61
N GLU A 140 -5.56 2.60 22.41
CA GLU A 140 -4.46 2.70 21.43
C GLU A 140 -4.95 2.75 19.96
N ASN A 141 -6.16 2.28 19.67
CA ASN A 141 -6.76 2.34 18.34
C ASN A 141 -7.65 3.58 18.13
N ALA A 142 -7.89 4.37 19.15
CA ALA A 142 -8.87 5.45 19.09
C ALA A 142 -8.51 6.50 18.04
N ALA A 143 -7.24 6.93 17.97
CA ALA A 143 -6.77 7.88 16.97
C ALA A 143 -6.99 7.37 15.53
N GLU A 144 -6.70 6.08 15.27
CA GLU A 144 -6.96 5.42 13.98
C GLU A 144 -8.45 5.43 13.64
N ALA A 145 -9.32 5.12 14.59
CA ALA A 145 -10.76 5.08 14.38
C ALA A 145 -11.35 6.45 14.01
N THR A 146 -10.80 7.55 14.56
CA THR A 146 -11.27 8.91 14.25
C THR A 146 -11.06 9.32 12.79
N LEU A 147 -10.12 8.68 12.07
CA LEU A 147 -9.85 8.96 10.65
C LEU A 147 -11.06 8.70 9.75
N ALA A 148 -11.99 7.85 10.16
CA ALA A 148 -13.22 7.59 9.42
C ALA A 148 -14.15 8.80 9.33
N ARG A 149 -14.00 9.80 10.20
CA ARG A 149 -14.82 11.05 10.25
C ARG A 149 -16.32 10.75 10.16
N GLY A 150 -16.80 9.88 11.04
CA GLY A 150 -18.19 9.44 11.03
C GLY A 150 -18.75 9.27 12.45
N PRO A 151 -18.62 8.09 13.07
CA PRO A 151 -19.10 7.85 14.42
C PRO A 151 -18.28 8.65 15.46
N MET A 152 -18.91 9.01 16.58
CA MET A 152 -18.20 9.44 17.78
C MET A 152 -17.34 8.27 18.28
N VAL A 153 -16.05 8.49 18.49
CA VAL A 153 -15.11 7.46 18.90
C VAL A 153 -14.81 7.58 20.39
N PHE A 154 -14.90 6.46 21.10
CA PHE A 154 -14.55 6.37 22.52
C PHE A 154 -13.42 5.36 22.71
N GLY A 155 -12.25 5.85 23.15
CA GLY A 155 -11.12 5.01 23.52
C GLY A 155 -11.32 4.45 24.92
N VAL A 156 -11.26 3.12 25.07
CA VAL A 156 -11.53 2.41 26.33
C VAL A 156 -10.29 1.62 26.74
N HIS A 157 -9.94 1.70 28.03
CA HIS A 157 -8.77 0.97 28.58
C HIS A 157 -9.12 -0.44 29.07
N ASN A 158 -10.31 -0.62 29.64
CA ASN A 158 -10.69 -1.90 30.24
C ASN A 158 -12.23 -2.10 30.31
N VAL A 159 -12.63 -3.33 30.52
CA VAL A 159 -14.04 -3.75 30.62
C VAL A 159 -14.77 -3.02 31.75
N ARG A 160 -14.13 -2.80 32.90
CA ARG A 160 -14.75 -2.16 34.07
C ARG A 160 -15.15 -0.72 33.75
N GLU A 161 -14.24 0.05 33.13
CA GLU A 161 -14.50 1.43 32.70
C GLU A 161 -15.69 1.48 31.71
N LEU A 162 -15.70 0.60 30.72
CA LEU A 162 -16.78 0.54 29.74
C LEU A 162 -18.12 0.18 30.38
N VAL A 163 -18.15 -0.78 31.28
CA VAL A 163 -19.37 -1.20 31.97
C VAL A 163 -19.92 -0.08 32.86
N ALA A 164 -19.06 0.60 33.60
CA ALA A 164 -19.47 1.78 34.41
C ALA A 164 -20.05 2.87 33.50
N ALA A 165 -19.48 3.10 32.34
CA ALA A 165 -19.99 4.06 31.37
C ALA A 165 -21.35 3.64 30.78
N LEU A 166 -21.52 2.37 30.40
CA LEU A 166 -22.79 1.85 29.89
C LEU A 166 -23.92 1.92 30.94
N ASN A 167 -23.58 1.70 32.21
CA ASN A 167 -24.51 1.82 33.31
C ASN A 167 -24.84 3.28 33.64
N GLY A 168 -24.08 4.26 33.16
CA GLY A 168 -24.26 5.69 33.41
C GLY A 168 -23.60 6.18 34.70
N GLU A 169 -22.66 5.41 35.25
CA GLU A 169 -21.88 5.74 36.46
C GLU A 169 -20.74 6.71 36.17
N VAL A 170 -20.16 6.60 34.95
CA VAL A 170 -19.01 7.40 34.45
C VAL A 170 -19.33 7.90 33.05
N ALA A 171 -18.88 9.11 32.70
CA ALA A 171 -18.94 9.61 31.34
C ALA A 171 -17.58 9.33 30.64
N LEU A 172 -17.63 8.71 29.47
CA LEU A 172 -16.45 8.62 28.61
C LEU A 172 -16.31 9.89 27.78
N THR A 173 -15.07 10.31 27.58
CA THR A 173 -14.77 11.46 26.73
C THR A 173 -14.62 10.99 25.29
N GLU A 174 -15.27 11.70 24.36
CA GLU A 174 -15.10 11.49 22.94
C GLU A 174 -13.65 11.80 22.54
N GLU A 175 -13.06 10.94 21.73
CA GLU A 175 -11.73 11.17 21.18
C GLU A 175 -11.78 12.28 20.12
N PRO A 176 -10.89 13.28 20.22
CA PRO A 176 -10.83 14.34 19.23
C PRO A 176 -10.43 13.76 17.88
N ALA A 177 -10.96 14.34 16.81
CA ALA A 177 -10.52 13.97 15.45
C ALA A 177 -9.02 14.15 15.31
N TRP A 178 -8.34 13.09 14.91
CA TRP A 178 -6.90 13.17 14.69
C TRP A 178 -6.58 14.06 13.47
N ILE A 179 -5.62 14.97 13.64
CA ILE A 179 -5.17 15.89 12.60
C ILE A 179 -3.69 15.61 12.34
N PRO A 180 -3.27 15.49 11.06
CA PRO A 180 -1.86 15.30 10.73
C PRO A 180 -1.00 16.47 11.25
N GLU A 181 -0.03 16.19 12.10
CA GLU A 181 1.05 17.13 12.37
C GLU A 181 2.00 17.14 11.17
N ARG A 182 2.38 18.34 10.70
CA ARG A 182 3.46 18.44 9.72
C ARG A 182 4.76 17.96 10.39
N LYS A 183 5.13 16.75 10.13
CA LYS A 183 6.46 16.24 10.47
C LYS A 183 7.34 16.39 9.24
N ASP A 184 8.53 16.91 9.43
CA ASP A 184 9.58 16.80 8.43
C ASP A 184 9.81 15.30 8.16
N SER A 185 9.39 14.84 6.99
CA SER A 185 9.65 13.47 6.59
C SER A 185 11.15 13.28 6.45
N HIS A 186 11.74 12.32 7.15
CA HIS A 186 13.16 11.95 7.01
C HIS A 186 13.41 11.22 5.66
N VAL A 187 12.87 11.75 4.57
CA VAL A 187 13.17 11.25 3.23
C VAL A 187 14.53 11.82 2.82
N PRO A 188 15.49 10.98 2.39
CA PRO A 188 16.78 11.46 1.93
C PRO A 188 16.63 12.42 0.74
N ASP A 189 17.44 13.46 0.66
CA ASP A 189 17.35 14.53 -0.32
C ASP A 189 18.28 14.27 -1.54
N PHE A 190 17.87 14.66 -2.75
CA PHE A 190 18.69 14.61 -3.95
C PHE A 190 19.93 15.51 -3.90
N LYS A 191 19.92 16.57 -3.08
CA LYS A 191 21.09 17.41 -2.86
C LYS A 191 22.32 16.64 -2.37
N ASP A 192 22.12 15.49 -1.70
CA ASP A 192 23.20 14.63 -1.22
C ASP A 192 23.80 13.76 -2.32
N VAL A 193 23.23 13.76 -3.53
CA VAL A 193 23.70 12.95 -4.67
C VAL A 193 24.51 13.82 -5.61
N MET A 194 25.81 13.58 -5.64
CA MET A 194 26.72 14.31 -6.51
C MET A 194 26.69 13.76 -7.95
N GLY A 195 26.63 14.65 -8.93
CA GLY A 195 26.59 14.28 -10.34
C GLY A 195 25.33 13.53 -10.74
N GLN A 196 25.44 12.71 -11.77
CA GLN A 196 24.38 11.82 -12.30
C GLN A 196 23.10 12.56 -12.74
N GLU A 197 23.25 13.75 -13.32
CA GLU A 197 22.12 14.62 -13.71
C GLU A 197 21.15 13.92 -14.68
N ASN A 198 21.66 13.11 -15.62
CA ASN A 198 20.81 12.34 -16.52
C ASN A 198 19.91 11.32 -15.78
N VAL A 199 20.41 10.73 -14.69
CA VAL A 199 19.65 9.77 -13.90
C VAL A 199 18.61 10.51 -13.04
N LYS A 200 18.98 11.65 -12.45
CA LYS A 200 18.04 12.51 -11.72
C LYS A 200 16.92 12.99 -12.64
N ARG A 201 17.24 13.43 -13.89
CA ARG A 201 16.23 13.80 -14.90
C ARG A 201 15.31 12.64 -15.26
N ALA A 202 15.86 11.44 -15.46
CA ALA A 202 15.05 10.25 -15.71
C ALA A 202 14.10 9.93 -14.55
N LEU A 203 14.55 10.09 -13.29
CA LEU A 203 13.72 9.90 -12.10
C LEU A 203 12.67 11.02 -11.94
N GLU A 204 12.98 12.25 -12.32
CA GLU A 204 12.03 13.37 -12.38
C GLU A 204 10.89 13.08 -13.38
N VAL A 205 11.24 12.67 -14.61
CA VAL A 205 10.26 12.27 -15.63
C VAL A 205 9.42 11.09 -15.12
N ALA A 206 10.07 10.11 -14.51
CA ALA A 206 9.39 8.96 -13.94
C ALA A 206 8.41 9.35 -12.82
N ALA A 207 8.79 10.26 -11.91
CA ALA A 207 7.95 10.76 -10.83
C ALA A 207 6.75 11.56 -11.39
N ALA A 208 7.00 12.42 -12.39
CA ALA A 208 5.98 13.22 -13.02
C ALA A 208 4.90 12.40 -13.73
N GLY A 209 5.28 11.33 -14.45
CA GLY A 209 4.36 10.48 -15.20
C GLY A 209 3.94 9.20 -14.49
N SER A 210 4.53 8.88 -13.34
CA SER A 210 4.41 7.56 -12.65
C SER A 210 4.92 6.39 -13.49
N HIS A 211 6.03 6.62 -14.23
CA HIS A 211 6.62 5.63 -15.11
C HIS A 211 7.48 4.61 -14.35
N ASN A 212 7.45 3.36 -14.78
CA ASN A 212 8.31 2.32 -14.25
C ASN A 212 9.74 2.45 -14.76
N VAL A 213 10.73 2.30 -13.87
CA VAL A 213 12.15 2.57 -14.15
C VAL A 213 13.03 1.34 -13.94
N LEU A 214 14.02 1.18 -14.81
CA LEU A 214 15.13 0.25 -14.62
C LEU A 214 16.46 1.01 -14.61
N LEU A 215 17.17 0.93 -13.50
CA LEU A 215 18.52 1.48 -13.32
C LEU A 215 19.56 0.39 -13.58
N ILE A 216 20.47 0.63 -14.53
CA ILE A 216 21.53 -0.32 -14.85
C ILE A 216 22.89 0.34 -14.62
N GLY A 217 23.75 -0.29 -13.84
CA GLY A 217 25.08 0.29 -13.58
C GLY A 217 25.96 -0.61 -12.73
N PRO A 218 27.25 -0.31 -12.63
CA PRO A 218 28.19 -1.12 -11.86
C PRO A 218 27.86 -1.08 -10.35
N PRO A 219 28.42 -2.02 -9.57
CA PRO A 219 28.31 -1.98 -8.12
C PRO A 219 28.86 -0.65 -7.57
N GLY A 220 28.17 -0.08 -6.58
CA GLY A 220 28.57 1.19 -5.98
C GLY A 220 28.25 2.45 -6.80
N SER A 221 27.55 2.35 -7.94
CA SER A 221 27.15 3.52 -8.73
C SER A 221 25.99 4.37 -8.12
N GLY A 222 25.45 3.99 -6.96
CA GLY A 222 24.42 4.78 -6.26
C GLY A 222 22.97 4.47 -6.62
N LYS A 223 22.67 3.40 -7.39
CA LYS A 223 21.30 3.00 -7.82
C LYS A 223 20.29 2.97 -6.66
N SER A 224 20.62 2.23 -5.61
CA SER A 224 19.74 2.10 -4.43
C SER A 224 19.63 3.40 -3.64
N MET A 225 20.70 4.22 -3.65
CA MET A 225 20.73 5.55 -3.02
C MET A 225 19.79 6.52 -3.74
N LEU A 226 19.82 6.57 -5.07
CA LEU A 226 18.93 7.37 -5.91
C LEU A 226 17.47 6.95 -5.73
N SER A 227 17.20 5.63 -5.76
CA SER A 227 15.84 5.10 -5.64
C SER A 227 15.19 5.45 -4.30
N LYS A 228 15.95 5.43 -3.19
CA LYS A 228 15.45 5.80 -1.86
C LYS A 228 15.05 7.28 -1.72
N ARG A 229 15.50 8.14 -2.62
CA ARG A 229 15.19 9.58 -2.64
C ARG A 229 13.93 9.91 -3.47
N LEU A 230 13.47 8.94 -4.27
CA LEU A 230 12.31 9.12 -5.14
C LEU A 230 11.04 9.56 -4.38
N PRO A 231 10.70 9.01 -3.19
CA PRO A 231 9.54 9.50 -2.44
C PRO A 231 9.58 11.00 -2.15
N GLY A 232 10.76 11.61 -2.04
CA GLY A 232 10.95 13.04 -1.78
C GLY A 232 10.60 13.97 -2.95
N ILE A 233 10.50 13.42 -4.16
CA ILE A 233 10.11 14.17 -5.36
C ILE A 233 8.73 13.76 -5.92
N LEU A 234 8.09 12.75 -5.34
CA LEU A 234 6.72 12.38 -5.69
C LEU A 234 5.71 13.41 -5.15
N PRO A 235 4.60 13.66 -5.84
CA PRO A 235 3.51 14.48 -5.32
C PRO A 235 2.99 13.97 -3.98
N ASP A 236 2.55 14.88 -3.12
CA ASP A 236 1.95 14.49 -1.85
C ASP A 236 0.69 13.65 -2.08
N MET A 237 0.39 12.77 -1.13
CA MET A 237 -0.86 11.99 -1.19
C MET A 237 -2.05 12.88 -0.86
N THR A 238 -3.16 12.68 -1.57
CA THR A 238 -4.44 13.24 -1.16
C THR A 238 -4.91 12.59 0.15
N TRP A 239 -5.94 13.15 0.78
CA TRP A 239 -6.55 12.55 1.97
C TRP A 239 -7.08 11.14 1.67
N GLU A 240 -7.73 10.97 0.53
CA GLU A 240 -8.29 9.72 0.04
C GLU A 240 -7.19 8.68 -0.21
N GLU A 241 -6.12 9.06 -0.91
CA GLU A 241 -4.96 8.19 -1.12
C GLU A 241 -4.32 7.77 0.22
N SER A 242 -4.20 8.71 1.16
CA SER A 242 -3.66 8.43 2.50
C SER A 242 -4.54 7.44 3.26
N LEU A 243 -5.87 7.56 3.16
CA LEU A 243 -6.81 6.61 3.77
C LEU A 243 -6.72 5.22 3.12
N GLU A 244 -6.62 5.13 1.78
CA GLU A 244 -6.45 3.84 1.07
C GLU A 244 -5.19 3.10 1.53
N VAL A 245 -4.07 3.82 1.56
CA VAL A 245 -2.80 3.26 2.05
C VAL A 245 -2.92 2.85 3.51
N THR A 246 -3.49 3.72 4.35
CA THR A 246 -3.64 3.46 5.78
C THR A 246 -4.50 2.24 6.06
N GLN A 247 -5.56 1.98 5.28
CA GLN A 247 -6.35 0.75 5.42
C GLN A 247 -5.50 -0.52 5.24
N ILE A 248 -4.58 -0.54 4.29
CA ILE A 248 -3.66 -1.67 4.07
C ILE A 248 -2.75 -1.85 5.29
N TYR A 249 -2.14 -0.76 5.77
CA TYR A 249 -1.25 -0.76 6.93
C TYR A 249 -1.98 -1.12 8.22
N SER A 250 -3.24 -0.68 8.37
CA SER A 250 -4.13 -1.04 9.48
C SER A 250 -4.35 -2.56 9.57
N VAL A 251 -4.74 -3.19 8.44
CA VAL A 251 -4.97 -4.65 8.38
C VAL A 251 -3.68 -5.45 8.65
N MET A 252 -2.53 -4.89 8.27
CA MET A 252 -1.23 -5.49 8.57
C MET A 252 -0.81 -5.33 10.04
N GLY A 253 -1.49 -4.46 10.81
CA GLY A 253 -1.07 -4.10 12.16
C GLY A 253 0.24 -3.31 12.19
N ALA A 254 0.50 -2.54 11.12
CA ALA A 254 1.73 -1.78 10.95
C ALA A 254 1.60 -0.30 11.37
N LEU A 255 0.44 0.11 11.87
CA LEU A 255 0.20 1.45 12.41
C LEU A 255 0.58 1.51 13.89
N THR A 256 0.87 2.70 14.38
CA THR A 256 1.09 2.99 15.79
C THR A 256 0.10 4.03 16.28
N ALA A 257 -0.15 4.08 17.60
CA ALA A 257 -1.03 5.09 18.18
C ALA A 257 -0.56 6.53 17.93
N LYS A 258 0.76 6.74 17.72
CA LYS A 258 1.36 8.05 17.42
C LYS A 258 1.25 8.41 15.93
N GLU A 259 1.21 7.42 15.06
CA GLU A 259 1.15 7.58 13.62
C GLU A 259 0.02 6.70 13.05
N PRO A 260 -1.23 7.12 13.28
CA PRO A 260 -2.40 6.36 12.85
C PRO A 260 -2.71 6.52 11.35
N LEU A 261 -2.14 7.53 10.68
CA LEU A 261 -2.31 7.82 9.26
C LEU A 261 -0.96 7.77 8.54
N VAL A 262 -0.90 7.07 7.42
CA VAL A 262 0.25 7.10 6.51
C VAL A 262 0.14 8.36 5.64
N THR A 263 1.03 9.33 5.86
CA THR A 263 1.02 10.63 5.16
C THR A 263 2.09 10.72 4.07
N THR A 264 3.08 9.83 4.08
CA THR A 264 4.15 9.79 3.08
C THR A 264 3.99 8.59 2.17
N ARG A 265 4.30 8.77 0.87
CA ARG A 265 4.23 7.67 -0.10
C ARG A 265 5.13 6.52 0.32
N PRO A 266 4.61 5.30 0.43
CA PRO A 266 5.39 4.14 0.86
C PRO A 266 6.57 3.86 -0.08
N PHE A 267 7.71 3.48 0.50
CA PHE A 267 8.86 2.93 -0.22
C PHE A 267 9.12 1.53 0.29
N ARG A 268 8.82 0.52 -0.53
CA ARG A 268 9.00 -0.90 -0.17
C ARG A 268 10.15 -1.49 -0.96
N SER A 269 11.06 -2.15 -0.27
CA SER A 269 12.28 -2.73 -0.87
C SER A 269 12.46 -4.17 -0.37
N PRO A 270 11.68 -5.12 -0.88
CA PRO A 270 11.83 -6.52 -0.50
C PRO A 270 13.16 -7.09 -1.01
N HIS A 271 13.77 -7.97 -0.21
CA HIS A 271 14.96 -8.69 -0.62
C HIS A 271 14.64 -9.72 -1.72
N HIS A 272 15.56 -10.01 -2.63
CA HIS A 272 15.33 -10.92 -3.76
C HIS A 272 14.98 -12.37 -3.34
N THR A 273 15.25 -12.76 -2.08
CA THR A 273 14.86 -14.07 -1.52
C THR A 273 13.42 -14.13 -1.02
N ILE A 274 12.65 -13.05 -1.17
CA ILE A 274 11.26 -13.01 -0.72
C ILE A 274 10.43 -14.14 -1.32
N SER A 275 9.54 -14.72 -0.52
CA SER A 275 8.60 -15.72 -1.01
C SER A 275 7.47 -15.08 -1.84
N ASN A 276 6.85 -15.86 -2.72
CA ASN A 276 5.69 -15.42 -3.50
C ASN A 276 4.57 -14.88 -2.59
N ALA A 277 4.32 -15.54 -1.46
CA ALA A 277 3.34 -15.10 -0.48
C ALA A 277 3.76 -13.81 0.25
N GLY A 278 5.05 -13.59 0.47
CA GLY A 278 5.56 -12.33 1.02
C GLY A 278 5.39 -11.16 0.04
N LEU A 279 5.65 -11.40 -1.26
CA LEU A 279 5.56 -10.36 -2.27
C LEU A 279 4.11 -10.02 -2.63
N ALA A 280 3.31 -10.99 -3.04
CA ALA A 280 1.92 -10.76 -3.49
C ALA A 280 0.88 -10.83 -2.35
N GLY A 281 1.25 -11.41 -1.23
CA GLY A 281 0.32 -11.71 -0.16
C GLY A 281 -0.16 -13.16 -0.17
N GLY A 282 -0.76 -13.59 0.92
CA GLY A 282 -1.22 -14.98 1.05
C GLY A 282 -1.37 -15.42 2.49
N GLY A 283 -1.23 -16.73 2.70
CA GLY A 283 -1.44 -17.39 3.99
C GLY A 283 -2.82 -18.09 4.07
N SER A 284 -3.07 -18.77 5.18
CA SER A 284 -4.37 -19.39 5.50
C SER A 284 -5.46 -18.34 5.73
N ASN A 285 -5.06 -17.20 6.28
CA ASN A 285 -5.81 -15.96 6.34
C ASN A 285 -5.11 -14.96 5.41
N PRO A 286 -5.64 -14.72 4.19
CA PRO A 286 -4.94 -13.88 3.22
C PRO A 286 -4.63 -12.50 3.78
N LYS A 287 -3.34 -12.15 3.81
CA LYS A 287 -2.86 -10.81 4.15
C LYS A 287 -2.23 -10.16 2.93
N PRO A 288 -2.23 -8.82 2.83
CA PRO A 288 -1.54 -8.11 1.77
C PRO A 288 -0.03 -8.37 1.82
N GLY A 289 0.63 -8.41 0.66
CA GLY A 289 2.08 -8.53 0.52
C GLY A 289 2.75 -7.19 0.27
N GLU A 290 4.08 -7.21 0.00
CA GLU A 290 4.88 -6.01 -0.28
C GLU A 290 4.35 -5.20 -1.48
N ILE A 291 3.77 -5.85 -2.49
CA ILE A 291 3.13 -5.19 -3.63
C ILE A 291 2.00 -4.27 -3.16
N SER A 292 1.09 -4.76 -2.31
CA SER A 292 -0.01 -3.95 -1.77
C SER A 292 0.48 -2.94 -0.73
N MET A 293 1.52 -3.27 0.05
CA MET A 293 2.15 -2.33 0.97
C MET A 293 2.84 -1.15 0.26
N ALA A 294 3.18 -1.31 -1.03
CA ALA A 294 3.72 -0.25 -1.88
C ALA A 294 2.64 0.61 -2.56
N HIS A 295 1.35 0.35 -2.29
CA HIS A 295 0.23 1.07 -2.91
C HIS A 295 0.39 2.59 -2.77
N LYS A 296 0.15 3.34 -3.88
CA LYS A 296 0.35 4.79 -4.03
C LYS A 296 1.78 5.27 -3.75
N GLY A 297 2.75 4.34 -3.73
CA GLY A 297 4.15 4.60 -3.46
C GLY A 297 5.08 3.93 -4.46
N VAL A 298 6.23 3.47 -3.99
CA VAL A 298 7.30 2.87 -4.77
C VAL A 298 7.58 1.45 -4.30
N LEU A 299 7.61 0.51 -5.26
CA LEU A 299 8.16 -0.82 -5.05
C LEU A 299 9.55 -0.87 -5.70
N PHE A 300 10.59 -0.98 -4.89
CA PHE A 300 11.97 -1.05 -5.35
C PHE A 300 12.49 -2.48 -5.32
N LEU A 301 12.90 -2.99 -6.47
CA LEU A 301 13.52 -4.31 -6.62
C LEU A 301 15.00 -4.14 -6.96
N ASP A 302 15.86 -4.30 -5.96
CA ASP A 302 17.30 -4.33 -6.17
C ASP A 302 17.76 -5.70 -6.66
N GLU A 303 18.83 -5.75 -7.45
CA GLU A 303 19.36 -6.99 -8.02
C GLU A 303 18.29 -7.78 -8.79
N LEU A 304 17.52 -7.11 -9.65
CA LEU A 304 16.37 -7.67 -10.36
C LEU A 304 16.60 -9.08 -10.95
N PRO A 305 17.76 -9.41 -11.61
CA PRO A 305 18.00 -10.75 -12.15
C PRO A 305 18.18 -11.86 -11.09
N GLU A 306 18.31 -11.51 -9.81
CA GLU A 306 18.46 -12.50 -8.73
C GLU A 306 17.10 -12.95 -8.13
N PHE A 307 16.02 -12.25 -8.47
CA PHE A 307 14.67 -12.71 -8.13
C PHE A 307 14.31 -13.98 -8.89
N LYS A 308 13.55 -14.86 -8.28
CA LYS A 308 13.01 -16.05 -8.96
C LYS A 308 12.07 -15.61 -10.09
N LYS A 309 12.13 -16.31 -11.22
CA LYS A 309 11.31 -16.02 -12.40
C LYS A 309 9.81 -15.99 -12.06
N ASP A 310 9.33 -16.99 -11.33
CA ASP A 310 7.92 -17.07 -10.92
C ASP A 310 7.50 -15.88 -10.08
N THR A 311 8.40 -15.38 -9.22
CA THR A 311 8.16 -14.19 -8.39
C THR A 311 8.00 -12.93 -9.25
N LEU A 312 8.83 -12.76 -10.28
CA LEU A 312 8.72 -11.63 -11.22
C LEU A 312 7.47 -11.75 -12.11
N ASP A 313 7.14 -12.96 -12.54
CA ASP A 313 5.96 -13.19 -13.39
C ASP A 313 4.64 -12.88 -12.67
N MET A 314 4.59 -13.05 -11.34
CA MET A 314 3.42 -12.66 -10.53
C MET A 314 3.16 -11.15 -10.51
N MET A 315 4.17 -10.31 -10.77
CA MET A 315 4.02 -8.86 -10.80
C MET A 315 3.31 -8.33 -12.04
N ARG A 316 3.16 -9.16 -13.08
CA ARG A 316 2.56 -8.72 -14.36
C ARG A 316 1.14 -8.21 -14.18
N GLN A 317 0.30 -8.97 -13.46
CA GLN A 317 -1.09 -8.59 -13.22
C GLN A 317 -1.21 -7.32 -12.36
N PRO A 318 -0.53 -7.21 -11.21
CA PRO A 318 -0.56 -5.97 -10.42
C PRO A 318 -0.13 -4.72 -11.20
N LEU A 319 0.88 -4.84 -12.07
CA LEU A 319 1.35 -3.71 -12.89
C LEU A 319 0.34 -3.29 -13.98
N GLU A 320 -0.52 -4.20 -14.44
CA GLU A 320 -1.58 -3.89 -15.42
C GLU A 320 -2.87 -3.44 -14.75
N ASP A 321 -3.34 -4.21 -13.76
CA ASP A 321 -4.66 -4.04 -13.17
C ASP A 321 -4.68 -3.10 -11.96
N GLY A 322 -3.52 -2.75 -11.39
CA GLY A 322 -3.41 -1.96 -10.17
C GLY A 322 -3.95 -2.65 -8.92
N LYS A 323 -4.07 -3.99 -8.95
CA LYS A 323 -4.60 -4.78 -7.83
C LYS A 323 -4.03 -6.20 -7.81
N VAL A 324 -4.01 -6.80 -6.62
CA VAL A 324 -3.62 -8.20 -6.39
C VAL A 324 -4.84 -8.97 -5.91
N THR A 325 -5.18 -10.07 -6.58
CA THR A 325 -6.26 -10.97 -6.15
C THR A 325 -5.67 -12.28 -5.64
N ILE A 326 -5.94 -12.60 -4.39
CA ILE A 326 -5.52 -13.83 -3.74
C ILE A 326 -6.72 -14.77 -3.70
N SER A 327 -6.72 -15.79 -4.54
CA SER A 327 -7.78 -16.81 -4.58
C SER A 327 -7.43 -17.97 -3.65
N ARG A 328 -8.38 -18.38 -2.81
CA ARG A 328 -8.30 -19.53 -1.90
C ARG A 328 -9.63 -20.30 -1.92
N VAL A 329 -9.61 -21.51 -1.38
CA VAL A 329 -10.83 -22.36 -1.25
C VAL A 329 -11.98 -21.63 -0.53
N VAL A 330 -11.65 -20.73 0.39
CA VAL A 330 -12.61 -19.98 1.22
C VAL A 330 -13.14 -18.72 0.51
N GLY A 331 -12.53 -18.30 -0.60
CA GLY A 331 -12.91 -17.10 -1.34
C GLY A 331 -11.72 -16.36 -1.95
N ALA A 332 -12.00 -15.33 -2.72
CA ALA A 332 -11.00 -14.44 -3.30
C ALA A 332 -10.99 -13.11 -2.52
N VAL A 333 -9.80 -12.63 -2.21
CA VAL A 333 -9.59 -11.31 -1.58
C VAL A 333 -8.74 -10.48 -2.52
N THR A 334 -9.19 -9.25 -2.80
CA THR A 334 -8.48 -8.32 -3.66
C THR A 334 -7.93 -7.15 -2.84
N TYR A 335 -6.67 -6.84 -3.06
CA TYR A 335 -5.97 -5.70 -2.46
C TYR A 335 -5.57 -4.70 -3.54
N PRO A 336 -5.67 -3.39 -3.31
CA PRO A 336 -5.14 -2.39 -4.23
C PRO A 336 -3.62 -2.49 -4.29
N ALA A 337 -3.06 -2.21 -5.46
CA ALA A 337 -1.64 -2.36 -5.76
C ALA A 337 -1.19 -1.39 -6.87
N GLU A 338 -1.57 -0.14 -6.75
CA GLU A 338 -1.12 0.92 -7.64
C GLU A 338 0.18 1.50 -7.13
N PHE A 339 1.27 1.13 -7.72
CA PHE A 339 2.62 1.55 -7.32
C PHE A 339 3.46 1.90 -8.54
N MET A 340 4.51 2.65 -8.33
CA MET A 340 5.58 2.87 -9.28
C MET A 340 6.65 1.80 -9.05
N LEU A 341 6.97 1.05 -10.10
CA LEU A 341 8.03 0.05 -10.04
C LEU A 341 9.37 0.67 -10.36
N VAL A 342 10.33 0.54 -9.46
CA VAL A 342 11.72 0.91 -9.68
C VAL A 342 12.58 -0.35 -9.52
N CYS A 343 13.34 -0.67 -10.55
CA CYS A 343 14.23 -1.80 -10.54
C CYS A 343 15.68 -1.34 -10.65
N ALA A 344 16.59 -2.09 -10.03
CA ALA A 344 18.02 -1.91 -10.21
C ALA A 344 18.69 -3.22 -10.56
N MET A 345 19.68 -3.17 -11.44
CA MET A 345 20.51 -4.31 -11.80
C MET A 345 21.92 -3.91 -12.16
N ASN A 346 22.83 -4.85 -12.07
CA ASN A 346 24.15 -4.72 -12.65
C ASN A 346 24.12 -5.07 -14.17
N PRO A 347 25.05 -4.57 -14.99
CA PRO A 347 25.06 -4.86 -16.42
C PRO A 347 25.41 -6.33 -16.75
N CYS A 348 26.07 -7.04 -15.82
CA CYS A 348 26.38 -8.46 -15.90
C CYS A 348 26.61 -9.04 -14.49
N LYS A 349 26.87 -10.35 -14.39
CA LYS A 349 27.09 -11.02 -13.09
C LYS A 349 28.29 -10.46 -12.31
N CYS A 350 29.40 -10.08 -12.97
CA CYS A 350 30.54 -9.43 -12.29
C CYS A 350 30.32 -7.93 -12.04
N GLY A 351 29.33 -7.31 -12.70
CA GLY A 351 28.94 -5.92 -12.53
C GLY A 351 29.66 -4.90 -13.41
N TRP A 352 30.61 -5.30 -14.27
CA TRP A 352 31.50 -4.37 -14.95
C TRP A 352 31.42 -4.42 -16.50
N HIS A 353 30.39 -5.05 -17.06
CA HIS A 353 30.23 -5.09 -18.50
C HIS A 353 29.95 -3.69 -19.08
N GLY A 354 30.76 -3.29 -20.10
CA GLY A 354 30.67 -1.94 -20.66
C GLY A 354 31.41 -0.86 -19.89
N ASP A 355 31.98 -1.17 -18.70
CA ASP A 355 32.78 -0.21 -17.95
C ASP A 355 34.15 0.04 -18.61
N PRO A 356 34.57 1.30 -18.78
CA PRO A 356 35.86 1.64 -19.41
C PRO A 356 37.11 1.06 -18.70
N SER A 357 36.98 0.66 -17.43
CA SER A 357 38.08 0.10 -16.64
C SER A 357 38.55 -1.29 -17.09
N GLY A 358 37.83 -1.95 -17.99
CA GLY A 358 38.16 -3.31 -18.49
C GLY A 358 38.08 -4.41 -17.43
N ARG A 359 37.42 -4.18 -16.27
CA ARG A 359 37.31 -5.16 -15.17
C ARG A 359 36.37 -6.31 -15.47
N CYS A 360 35.60 -6.25 -16.56
CA CYS A 360 34.64 -7.30 -16.89
C CYS A 360 35.33 -8.57 -17.29
N THR A 361 35.03 -9.67 -16.63
CA THR A 361 35.54 -11.02 -16.94
C THR A 361 34.49 -11.95 -17.56
N CYS A 362 33.27 -11.44 -17.79
CA CYS A 362 32.16 -12.22 -18.32
C CYS A 362 32.26 -12.38 -19.83
N SER A 363 32.02 -13.60 -20.34
CA SER A 363 31.78 -13.81 -21.77
C SER A 363 30.43 -13.22 -22.19
N ASP A 364 30.26 -12.92 -23.48
CA ASP A 364 29.01 -12.38 -24.01
C ASP A 364 27.82 -13.31 -23.71
N MET A 365 28.02 -14.63 -23.79
CA MET A 365 27.00 -15.61 -23.42
C MET A 365 26.62 -15.53 -21.94
N ALA A 366 27.57 -15.29 -21.01
CA ALA A 366 27.31 -15.12 -19.60
C ALA A 366 26.52 -13.83 -19.31
N VAL A 367 26.82 -12.77 -20.08
CA VAL A 367 26.05 -11.49 -20.00
C VAL A 367 24.62 -11.69 -20.48
N GLN A 368 24.45 -12.36 -21.65
CA GLN A 368 23.13 -12.66 -22.21
C GLN A 368 22.30 -13.55 -21.26
N ASN A 369 22.89 -14.60 -20.70
CA ASN A 369 22.23 -15.49 -19.74
C ASN A 369 21.83 -14.75 -18.46
N TYR A 370 22.63 -13.81 -18.00
CA TYR A 370 22.31 -12.99 -16.81
C TYR A 370 21.14 -12.06 -17.09
N ARG A 371 21.15 -11.32 -18.21
CA ARG A 371 20.08 -10.41 -18.62
C ARG A 371 18.80 -11.17 -18.98
N GLY A 372 18.92 -12.34 -19.60
CA GLY A 372 17.81 -13.22 -19.98
C GLY A 372 17.02 -13.83 -18.81
N ARG A 373 17.49 -13.68 -17.56
CA ARG A 373 16.70 -14.04 -16.37
C ARG A 373 15.46 -13.17 -16.23
N ILE A 374 15.49 -11.94 -16.74
CA ILE A 374 14.33 -11.05 -16.76
C ILE A 374 13.52 -11.37 -18.01
N SER A 375 12.26 -11.75 -17.82
CA SER A 375 11.39 -12.10 -18.95
C SER A 375 11.07 -10.87 -19.81
N GLY A 376 10.96 -11.07 -21.14
CA GLY A 376 10.55 -10.03 -22.07
C GLY A 376 9.26 -9.30 -21.63
N PRO A 377 8.19 -10.03 -21.24
CA PRO A 377 6.98 -9.41 -20.71
C PRO A 377 7.17 -8.53 -19.48
N MET A 378 8.19 -8.78 -18.65
CA MET A 378 8.52 -7.91 -17.50
C MET A 378 9.21 -6.64 -17.98
N LEU A 379 10.19 -6.75 -18.90
CA LEU A 379 10.86 -5.61 -19.53
C LEU A 379 9.88 -4.74 -20.31
N ASP A 380 8.88 -5.37 -20.90
CA ASP A 380 7.78 -4.66 -21.55
C ASP A 380 6.94 -3.78 -20.61
N ARG A 381 7.03 -3.87 -19.31
CA ARG A 381 6.33 -3.03 -18.33
C ARG A 381 7.21 -1.94 -17.74
N ILE A 382 8.44 -1.86 -18.17
CA ILE A 382 9.37 -0.80 -17.79
C ILE A 382 9.35 0.26 -18.89
N ASP A 383 9.09 1.49 -18.53
CA ASP A 383 8.97 2.62 -19.47
C ASP A 383 10.30 3.29 -19.71
N ILE A 384 11.10 3.46 -18.65
CA ILE A 384 12.36 4.18 -18.64
C ILE A 384 13.49 3.22 -18.25
N VAL A 385 14.49 3.13 -19.10
CA VAL A 385 15.74 2.40 -18.79
C VAL A 385 16.88 3.41 -18.84
N VAL A 386 17.63 3.52 -17.76
CA VAL A 386 18.74 4.49 -17.67
C VAL A 386 20.00 3.83 -17.12
N GLU A 387 21.13 4.16 -17.74
CA GLU A 387 22.44 3.75 -17.26
C GLU A 387 22.92 4.70 -16.16
N VAL A 388 23.35 4.11 -15.05
CA VAL A 388 23.90 4.81 -13.88
C VAL A 388 25.41 4.62 -13.91
N PRO A 389 26.19 5.57 -14.42
CA PRO A 389 27.65 5.45 -14.50
C PRO A 389 28.28 5.43 -13.11
N ALA A 390 29.51 4.89 -13.02
CA ALA A 390 30.31 5.04 -11.82
C ALA A 390 30.63 6.53 -11.60
N VAL A 391 30.50 6.98 -10.35
CA VAL A 391 30.80 8.37 -9.99
C VAL A 391 32.30 8.61 -10.14
N LYS A 392 32.69 9.69 -10.83
CA LYS A 392 34.10 10.05 -11.03
C LYS A 392 34.67 10.71 -9.77
N PHE A 393 35.95 10.51 -9.54
CA PHE A 393 36.64 11.10 -8.38
C PHE A 393 36.51 12.64 -8.33
N GLU A 394 36.56 13.29 -9.50
CA GLU A 394 36.40 14.74 -9.64
C GLU A 394 35.02 15.22 -9.15
N GLU A 395 33.96 14.45 -9.44
CA GLU A 395 32.59 14.75 -8.99
C GLU A 395 32.44 14.60 -7.46
N LEU A 396 33.14 13.61 -6.87
CA LEU A 396 33.16 13.43 -5.41
C LEU A 396 33.96 14.52 -4.70
N ARG A 397 34.97 15.08 -5.35
CA ARG A 397 35.84 16.16 -4.80
C ARG A 397 35.16 17.53 -4.91
N ASN A 398 34.50 17.80 -6.04
CA ASN A 398 33.72 19.03 -6.24
C ASN A 398 32.37 18.87 -5.53
N ARG A 399 32.32 19.27 -4.26
CA ARG A 399 31.08 19.36 -3.48
C ARG A 399 30.22 20.55 -3.92
N ALA A 400 30.02 20.73 -5.24
CA ALA A 400 28.98 21.65 -5.71
C ALA A 400 27.64 21.17 -5.15
N GLU A 401 26.87 22.06 -4.57
CA GLU A 401 25.53 21.74 -4.08
C GLU A 401 24.69 21.21 -5.26
N ALA A 402 24.26 19.95 -5.16
CA ALA A 402 23.34 19.37 -6.12
C ALA A 402 21.93 19.95 -5.89
N GLU A 403 21.09 19.88 -6.93
CA GLU A 403 19.72 20.40 -6.87
C GLU A 403 18.93 19.70 -5.74
N PRO A 404 18.26 20.45 -4.85
CA PRO A 404 17.48 19.86 -3.77
C PRO A 404 16.19 19.18 -4.28
N SER A 405 15.75 18.14 -3.59
CA SER A 405 14.50 17.42 -3.92
C SER A 405 13.29 18.36 -4.00
N ALA A 406 13.24 19.43 -3.23
CA ALA A 406 12.15 20.40 -3.24
C ALA A 406 11.97 21.07 -4.62
N ALA A 407 13.08 21.51 -5.26
CA ALA A 407 13.02 22.14 -6.58
C ALA A 407 12.57 21.15 -7.66
N VAL A 408 13.03 19.89 -7.61
CA VAL A 408 12.55 18.83 -8.51
C VAL A 408 11.06 18.56 -8.29
N LYS A 409 10.64 18.48 -7.02
CA LYS A 409 9.23 18.26 -6.65
C LYS A 409 8.30 19.34 -7.18
N GLU A 410 8.70 20.62 -7.14
CA GLU A 410 7.91 21.72 -7.69
C GLU A 410 7.60 21.51 -9.19
N ARG A 411 8.59 21.08 -9.99
CA ARG A 411 8.39 20.78 -11.41
C ARG A 411 7.48 19.55 -11.61
N VAL A 412 7.68 18.52 -10.79
CA VAL A 412 6.84 17.31 -10.80
C VAL A 412 5.39 17.66 -10.45
N ASP A 413 5.17 18.46 -9.40
CA ASP A 413 3.84 18.90 -8.98
C ASP A 413 3.15 19.75 -10.06
N ALA A 414 3.90 20.63 -10.75
CA ALA A 414 3.38 21.40 -11.88
C ALA A 414 2.93 20.50 -13.05
N ALA A 415 3.76 19.53 -13.44
CA ALA A 415 3.40 18.55 -14.47
C ALA A 415 2.19 17.68 -14.07
N ARG A 416 2.10 17.29 -12.80
CA ARG A 416 0.94 16.57 -12.27
C ARG A 416 -0.34 17.37 -12.26
N LYS A 417 -0.25 18.66 -11.99
CA LYS A 417 -1.40 19.55 -12.08
C LYS A 417 -1.98 19.58 -13.50
N VAL A 418 -1.13 19.68 -14.53
CA VAL A 418 -1.56 19.58 -15.93
C VAL A 418 -2.23 18.24 -16.24
N GLN A 419 -1.71 17.13 -15.70
CA GLN A 419 -2.33 15.82 -15.86
C GLN A 419 -3.69 15.72 -15.13
N ASN A 420 -3.81 16.27 -13.93
CA ASN A 420 -5.07 16.29 -13.17
C ASN A 420 -6.14 17.13 -13.90
N GLU A 421 -5.77 18.27 -14.47
CA GLU A 421 -6.66 19.07 -15.31
C GLU A 421 -7.10 18.31 -16.58
N ARG A 422 -6.20 17.52 -17.17
CA ARG A 422 -6.43 16.70 -18.36
C ARG A 422 -7.36 15.52 -18.12
N PHE A 423 -7.18 14.80 -17.02
CA PHE A 423 -7.86 13.53 -16.74
C PHE A 423 -8.98 13.64 -15.69
N GLY A 424 -9.08 14.80 -15.02
CA GLY A 424 -9.95 15.02 -13.86
C GLY A 424 -9.25 14.72 -12.53
N GLU A 425 -9.40 15.63 -11.57
CA GLU A 425 -8.72 15.55 -10.26
C GLU A 425 -9.02 14.26 -9.48
N GLU A 426 -10.24 13.75 -9.58
CA GLU A 426 -10.67 12.53 -8.87
C GLU A 426 -10.21 11.23 -9.55
N SER A 427 -9.69 11.30 -10.80
CA SER A 427 -9.33 10.10 -11.55
C SER A 427 -8.07 9.40 -11.00
N GLY A 428 -7.18 10.14 -10.35
CA GLY A 428 -5.85 9.67 -9.93
C GLY A 428 -4.98 9.15 -11.10
N MET A 429 -5.36 9.51 -12.34
CA MET A 429 -4.74 9.03 -13.57
C MET A 429 -3.47 9.82 -13.88
N CYS A 430 -2.47 9.16 -14.43
CA CYS A 430 -1.21 9.75 -14.85
C CYS A 430 -0.83 9.28 -16.26
N ASN A 431 0.13 9.95 -16.88
CA ASN A 431 0.49 9.66 -18.28
C ASN A 431 0.90 8.20 -18.51
N ALA A 432 1.59 7.55 -17.57
CA ALA A 432 1.94 6.13 -17.70
C ALA A 432 0.73 5.21 -17.85
N ARG A 433 -0.44 5.62 -17.35
CA ARG A 433 -1.68 4.83 -17.36
C ARG A 433 -2.64 5.19 -18.49
N MET A 434 -2.29 6.12 -19.37
CA MET A 434 -3.12 6.43 -20.53
C MET A 434 -3.48 5.18 -21.34
N GLY A 435 -4.76 5.04 -21.65
CA GLY A 435 -5.26 4.04 -22.57
C GLY A 435 -5.20 4.51 -24.04
N PRO A 436 -5.69 3.71 -24.98
CA PRO A 436 -5.64 4.06 -26.40
C PRO A 436 -6.43 5.33 -26.77
N GLU A 437 -7.49 5.65 -26.05
CA GLU A 437 -8.31 6.85 -26.30
C GLU A 437 -7.58 8.12 -25.86
N GLU A 438 -7.02 8.12 -24.66
CA GLU A 438 -6.24 9.25 -24.14
C GLU A 438 -4.98 9.48 -24.97
N MET A 439 -4.31 8.41 -25.39
CA MET A 439 -3.13 8.52 -26.25
C MET A 439 -3.46 9.17 -27.58
N ARG A 440 -4.58 8.79 -28.23
CA ARG A 440 -5.01 9.44 -29.48
C ARG A 440 -5.30 10.91 -29.29
N LYS A 441 -5.86 11.30 -28.14
CA LYS A 441 -6.24 12.67 -27.84
C LYS A 441 -5.07 13.57 -27.45
N TYR A 442 -4.13 13.04 -26.65
CA TYR A 442 -3.10 13.84 -25.97
C TYR A 442 -1.67 13.59 -26.45
N CYS A 443 -1.44 12.55 -27.28
CA CYS A 443 -0.12 12.21 -27.81
C CYS A 443 -0.04 12.35 -29.34
N ALA A 444 -0.83 13.27 -29.92
CA ALA A 444 -0.72 13.59 -31.35
C ALA A 444 0.66 14.17 -31.64
N LEU A 445 1.28 13.70 -32.75
CA LEU A 445 2.60 14.14 -33.20
C LEU A 445 2.45 15.06 -34.43
N ASP A 446 3.29 16.08 -34.51
CA ASP A 446 3.52 16.82 -35.73
C ASP A 446 4.37 16.00 -36.73
N GLU A 447 4.53 16.51 -37.96
CA GLU A 447 5.29 15.80 -39.02
C GLU A 447 6.75 15.54 -38.63
N ALA A 448 7.39 16.49 -37.95
CA ALA A 448 8.79 16.39 -37.56
C ALA A 448 8.97 15.32 -36.46
N SER A 449 8.10 15.34 -35.43
CA SER A 449 8.06 14.34 -34.35
C SER A 449 7.71 12.95 -34.89
N ALA A 450 6.78 12.85 -35.83
CA ALA A 450 6.40 11.60 -36.47
C ALA A 450 7.54 11.02 -37.33
N ALA A 451 8.28 11.87 -38.05
CA ALA A 451 9.46 11.44 -38.83
C ALA A 451 10.57 10.90 -37.91
N LEU A 452 10.87 11.61 -36.81
CA LEU A 452 11.87 11.16 -35.83
C LEU A 452 11.45 9.83 -35.18
N MET A 453 10.19 9.69 -34.78
CA MET A 453 9.65 8.46 -34.21
C MET A 453 9.73 7.29 -35.20
N LYS A 454 9.41 7.52 -36.48
CA LYS A 454 9.53 6.50 -37.52
C LYS A 454 10.97 6.05 -37.70
N GLN A 455 11.92 6.99 -37.76
CA GLN A 455 13.33 6.67 -37.87
C GLN A 455 13.81 5.81 -36.68
N ALA A 456 13.41 6.15 -35.46
CA ALA A 456 13.74 5.37 -34.28
C ALA A 456 13.07 3.99 -34.30
N PHE A 457 11.81 3.91 -34.76
CA PHE A 457 11.08 2.64 -34.87
C PHE A 457 11.79 1.66 -35.79
N ASP A 458 12.21 2.12 -36.97
CA ASP A 458 12.91 1.31 -37.96
C ASP A 458 14.35 0.93 -37.52
N ALA A 459 15.08 1.90 -36.96
CA ALA A 459 16.48 1.69 -36.53
C ALA A 459 16.61 0.78 -35.31
N MET A 460 15.69 0.86 -34.35
CA MET A 460 15.76 0.10 -33.12
C MET A 460 14.88 -1.16 -33.14
N GLY A 461 14.10 -1.39 -34.19
CA GLY A 461 13.19 -2.53 -34.31
C GLY A 461 12.13 -2.52 -33.19
N LEU A 462 11.53 -1.38 -32.94
CA LEU A 462 10.55 -1.19 -31.85
C LEU A 462 9.27 -1.99 -32.09
N THR A 463 8.63 -2.42 -31.01
CA THR A 463 7.28 -3.01 -31.06
C THR A 463 6.22 -1.93 -30.88
N ALA A 464 4.96 -2.23 -31.21
CA ALA A 464 3.83 -1.31 -30.95
C ALA A 464 3.76 -0.89 -29.46
N ARG A 465 4.02 -1.81 -28.54
CA ARG A 465 4.08 -1.50 -27.10
C ARG A 465 5.21 -0.52 -26.76
N SER A 466 6.37 -0.67 -27.38
CA SER A 466 7.50 0.25 -27.18
C SER A 466 7.18 1.64 -27.73
N TYR A 467 6.50 1.71 -28.88
CA TYR A 467 6.02 2.94 -29.48
C TYR A 467 5.08 3.70 -28.50
N ASP A 468 4.06 3.01 -27.98
CA ASP A 468 3.10 3.60 -27.03
C ASP A 468 3.79 4.18 -25.79
N ARG A 469 4.81 3.47 -25.28
CA ARG A 469 5.56 3.93 -24.09
C ARG A 469 6.41 5.16 -24.37
N ILE A 470 7.09 5.20 -25.50
CA ILE A 470 7.85 6.39 -25.90
C ILE A 470 6.90 7.58 -25.95
N LEU A 471 5.70 7.42 -26.51
CA LEU A 471 4.70 8.49 -26.55
C LEU A 471 4.25 8.96 -25.16
N LYS A 472 3.99 8.02 -24.24
CA LYS A 472 3.60 8.35 -22.85
C LYS A 472 4.71 9.09 -22.12
N VAL A 473 5.95 8.66 -22.28
CA VAL A 473 7.14 9.32 -21.70
C VAL A 473 7.32 10.69 -22.34
N ALA A 474 7.24 10.82 -23.68
CA ALA A 474 7.36 12.10 -24.40
C ALA A 474 6.26 13.09 -23.96
N ARG A 475 5.02 12.61 -23.71
CA ARG A 475 3.96 13.46 -23.16
C ARG A 475 4.33 13.97 -21.76
N THR A 476 4.93 13.14 -20.94
CA THR A 476 5.38 13.55 -19.61
C THR A 476 6.52 14.55 -19.66
N VAL A 477 7.48 14.36 -20.56
CA VAL A 477 8.56 15.36 -20.81
C VAL A 477 7.97 16.70 -21.24
N ALA A 478 6.99 16.67 -22.17
CA ALA A 478 6.31 17.88 -22.63
C ALA A 478 5.51 18.56 -21.51
N ASP A 479 4.88 17.81 -20.61
CA ASP A 479 4.19 18.36 -19.44
C ASP A 479 5.17 19.04 -18.46
N LEU A 480 6.36 18.46 -18.25
CA LEU A 480 7.44 19.06 -17.45
C LEU A 480 7.98 20.35 -18.06
N ASP A 481 8.03 20.42 -19.38
CA ASP A 481 8.47 21.61 -20.12
C ASP A 481 7.34 22.65 -20.34
N GLY A 482 6.12 22.38 -19.81
CA GLY A 482 4.94 23.26 -19.96
C GLY A 482 4.42 23.36 -21.39
N SER A 483 4.74 22.39 -22.27
CA SER A 483 4.33 22.38 -23.67
C SER A 483 2.98 21.68 -23.86
N GLU A 484 2.06 22.34 -24.56
CA GLU A 484 0.74 21.76 -24.92
C GLU A 484 0.87 20.58 -25.87
N THR A 485 1.85 20.62 -26.80
CA THR A 485 2.09 19.61 -27.82
C THR A 485 3.42 18.89 -27.61
N ILE A 486 3.48 17.65 -28.08
CA ILE A 486 4.73 16.90 -28.08
C ILE A 486 5.59 17.42 -29.23
N GLN A 487 6.81 17.89 -28.94
CA GLN A 487 7.78 18.40 -29.89
C GLN A 487 8.88 17.36 -30.16
N PRO A 488 9.67 17.52 -31.25
CA PRO A 488 10.75 16.57 -31.56
C PRO A 488 11.77 16.36 -30.43
N MET A 489 12.07 17.41 -29.64
CA MET A 489 12.97 17.31 -28.51
C MET A 489 12.46 16.35 -27.42
N HIS A 490 11.14 16.34 -27.15
CA HIS A 490 10.51 15.47 -26.17
C HIS A 490 10.55 14.00 -26.62
N ILE A 491 10.37 13.77 -27.92
CA ILE A 491 10.53 12.45 -28.54
C ILE A 491 11.99 11.97 -28.45
N ALA A 492 12.94 12.85 -28.73
CA ALA A 492 14.38 12.53 -28.68
C ALA A 492 14.79 12.11 -27.25
N GLU A 493 14.36 12.85 -26.22
CA GLU A 493 14.60 12.50 -24.81
C GLU A 493 13.94 11.15 -24.46
N ALA A 494 12.69 10.93 -24.84
CA ALA A 494 11.97 9.68 -24.55
C ALA A 494 12.60 8.45 -25.25
N ILE A 495 13.13 8.61 -26.48
CA ILE A 495 13.86 7.56 -27.20
C ILE A 495 15.13 7.18 -26.45
N GLN A 496 15.88 8.15 -25.89
CA GLN A 496 17.11 7.85 -25.12
C GLN A 496 16.84 6.89 -23.97
N TYR A 497 15.70 7.00 -23.30
CA TYR A 497 15.30 6.08 -22.23
C TYR A 497 14.96 4.67 -22.69
N ARG A 498 14.94 4.40 -23.99
CA ARG A 498 14.75 3.05 -24.58
C ARG A 498 15.96 2.57 -25.39
N ALA A 499 16.94 3.44 -25.63
CA ALA A 499 18.12 3.13 -26.45
C ALA A 499 19.08 2.13 -25.78
N VAL A 500 18.95 1.91 -24.47
CA VAL A 500 19.77 0.93 -23.74
C VAL A 500 19.43 -0.48 -24.20
N ASN A 501 20.33 -1.06 -25.00
CA ASN A 501 20.13 -2.38 -25.60
C ASN A 501 20.36 -3.48 -24.55
N LEU A 502 19.29 -4.10 -24.06
CA LEU A 502 19.34 -5.20 -23.09
C LEU A 502 19.64 -6.56 -23.73
N GLY A 503 19.87 -6.60 -25.04
CA GLY A 503 20.38 -7.80 -25.72
C GLY A 503 19.36 -8.90 -25.98
N ASN A 504 18.07 -8.59 -25.97
CA ASN A 504 17.01 -9.51 -26.43
C ASN A 504 16.76 -9.27 -27.94
N ARG A 505 17.65 -9.75 -28.79
CA ARG A 505 17.41 -10.08 -30.20
C ARG A 505 17.70 -11.53 -30.43
#